data_b7178daf914c58fd2b3df61b90df428e
#
_entry.id   b7178daf914c58fd2b3df61b90df428e
#
_cell.length_a   1.000
_cell.length_b   1.000
_cell.length_c   1.000
_cell.angle_alpha   90.00
_cell.angle_beta   90.00
_cell.angle_gamma   90.00
#
_symmetry.space_group_name_H-M   'P 1'
#
loop_
_entity.id
_entity.type
_entity.pdbx_description
1 polymer ?
#
loop_
_entity_poly.entity_id
_entity_poly.type
_entity_poly.pdbx_seq_one_letter_code
_entity_poly.pdbx_strand_id
1 'polypeptide(L)'
;MASFCETPEPGDLIEIFHIGYKDWAIYVGDGYVIHLAPPSEFLRFGSSKMFTFLSRKAVVAKDPLEDVTWGCFYRVNNRLDHQYRPRPIDEIISSAKKMIGDKKTYKVLCENSEDFVTDLRYGWPRCKLSCQDPQPGDLIAISRAAYKHWAIYMGDGNVVHLNKSGIQVVVKQEPLKEVVKEDEYWVSNYLDCKYKPRPVDEIISLAKKTIGKKVKYNLLCCNCEHFATELRYGRRHSNQGNCAMASMGIVSLLLFIP
;
A
#
# COMPACT_ATOMS: atom_id res chain seq x y z
N MET A 1 0.46 29.04 -12.54
CA MET A 1 1.49 28.00 -12.72
C MET A 1 0.78 26.76 -13.20
N ALA A 2 0.94 26.40 -14.47
CA ALA A 2 0.29 25.25 -15.07
C ALA A 2 0.93 23.98 -14.45
N SER A 3 0.11 23.20 -13.77
CA SER A 3 0.46 21.84 -13.36
C SER A 3 0.62 21.01 -14.64
N PHE A 4 1.83 20.49 -14.88
CA PHE A 4 2.05 19.47 -15.91
C PHE A 4 1.41 18.16 -15.42
N CYS A 5 0.09 18.05 -15.51
CA CYS A 5 -0.56 16.77 -15.53
C CYS A 5 -0.42 16.23 -16.96
N GLU A 6 0.33 15.16 -17.16
CA GLU A 6 0.31 14.41 -18.40
C GLU A 6 -1.15 14.02 -18.67
N THR A 7 -1.62 14.27 -19.91
CA THR A 7 -2.97 13.84 -20.31
C THR A 7 -3.00 12.31 -20.31
N PRO A 8 -3.89 11.68 -19.53
CA PRO A 8 -3.92 10.22 -19.46
C PRO A 8 -4.29 9.59 -20.80
N GLU A 9 -3.65 8.47 -21.11
CA GLU A 9 -3.99 7.61 -22.25
C GLU A 9 -4.73 6.35 -21.79
N PRO A 10 -5.59 5.74 -22.64
CA PRO A 10 -6.28 4.50 -22.27
C PRO A 10 -5.31 3.39 -21.81
N GLY A 11 -5.58 2.81 -20.65
CA GLY A 11 -4.74 1.81 -20.01
C GLY A 11 -3.80 2.37 -18.95
N ASP A 12 -3.68 3.69 -18.80
CA ASP A 12 -2.85 4.31 -17.78
C ASP A 12 -3.39 4.11 -16.37
N LEU A 13 -2.47 3.89 -15.45
CA LEU A 13 -2.75 3.88 -14.02
C LEU A 13 -2.77 5.31 -13.47
N ILE A 14 -3.87 5.68 -12.85
CA ILE A 14 -4.07 6.99 -12.22
C ILE A 14 -3.92 6.85 -10.72
N GLU A 15 -2.90 7.50 -10.16
CA GLU A 15 -2.70 7.62 -8.71
C GLU A 15 -3.34 8.91 -8.22
N ILE A 16 -4.29 8.81 -7.30
CA ILE A 16 -5.09 9.93 -6.76
C ILE A 16 -4.69 10.17 -5.30
N PHE A 17 -4.39 11.42 -4.95
CA PHE A 17 -3.87 11.82 -3.65
C PHE A 17 -4.97 12.43 -2.79
N HIS A 18 -5.65 11.62 -1.99
CA HIS A 18 -6.59 12.09 -0.98
C HIS A 18 -5.88 12.45 0.33
N ILE A 19 -6.56 13.19 1.19
CA ILE A 19 -6.04 13.50 2.52
C ILE A 19 -5.94 12.20 3.34
N GLY A 20 -4.70 11.80 3.65
CA GLY A 20 -4.41 10.63 4.49
C GLY A 20 -4.35 9.28 3.77
N TYR A 21 -4.73 9.17 2.49
CA TYR A 21 -4.61 7.93 1.72
C TYR A 21 -4.47 8.19 0.22
N LYS A 22 -4.05 7.16 -0.50
CA LYS A 22 -4.01 7.16 -1.96
C LYS A 22 -5.06 6.22 -2.51
N ASP A 23 -5.62 6.59 -3.65
CA ASP A 23 -6.51 5.74 -4.41
C ASP A 23 -5.98 5.55 -5.82
N TRP A 24 -6.46 4.52 -6.49
CA TRP A 24 -6.01 4.18 -7.82
C TRP A 24 -7.18 3.86 -8.73
N ALA A 25 -7.03 4.26 -9.98
CA ALA A 25 -7.99 3.99 -11.03
C ALA A 25 -7.25 3.65 -12.33
N ILE A 26 -7.91 3.01 -13.27
CA ILE A 26 -7.39 2.81 -14.62
C ILE A 26 -8.17 3.69 -15.59
N TYR A 27 -7.45 4.46 -16.40
CA TYR A 27 -8.05 5.32 -17.40
C TYR A 27 -8.52 4.49 -18.61
N VAL A 28 -9.77 4.71 -19.04
CA VAL A 28 -10.39 3.90 -20.10
C VAL A 28 -10.78 4.72 -21.33
N GLY A 29 -10.32 5.96 -21.38
CA GLY A 29 -10.62 6.92 -22.48
C GLY A 29 -11.80 7.83 -22.16
N ASP A 30 -11.96 8.86 -22.99
CA ASP A 30 -13.09 9.82 -22.97
C ASP A 30 -13.35 10.50 -21.61
N GLY A 31 -12.31 10.67 -20.80
CA GLY A 31 -12.43 11.26 -19.46
C GLY A 31 -12.92 10.30 -18.38
N TYR A 32 -13.05 9.00 -18.68
CA TYR A 32 -13.54 8.00 -17.72
C TYR A 32 -12.45 7.12 -17.16
N VAL A 33 -12.67 6.70 -15.93
CA VAL A 33 -11.83 5.71 -15.24
C VAL A 33 -12.67 4.55 -14.72
N ILE A 34 -12.03 3.38 -14.53
CA ILE A 34 -12.59 2.26 -13.79
C ILE A 34 -11.80 2.13 -12.49
N HIS A 35 -12.52 2.04 -11.37
CA HIS A 35 -11.95 2.06 -10.03
C HIS A 35 -12.79 1.23 -9.05
N LEU A 36 -12.29 1.09 -7.83
CA LEU A 36 -13.05 0.48 -6.73
C LEU A 36 -13.84 1.57 -6.00
N ALA A 37 -15.16 1.56 -6.15
CA ALA A 37 -16.09 2.48 -5.51
C ALA A 37 -16.74 1.87 -4.25
N PRO A 38 -17.20 2.70 -3.29
CA PRO A 38 -18.06 2.24 -2.20
C PRO A 38 -19.37 1.64 -2.77
N PRO A 39 -19.94 0.59 -2.15
CA PRO A 39 -21.25 0.10 -2.55
C PRO A 39 -22.31 1.19 -2.42
N SER A 40 -23.28 1.21 -3.35
CA SER A 40 -24.35 2.23 -3.42
C SER A 40 -25.18 2.40 -2.14
N GLU A 41 -25.24 1.37 -1.31
CA GLU A 41 -25.92 1.39 -0.02
C GLU A 41 -25.34 2.42 0.96
N PHE A 42 -24.07 2.81 0.77
CA PHE A 42 -23.36 3.77 1.61
C PHE A 42 -23.33 5.19 1.06
N LEU A 43 -23.75 5.40 -0.19
CA LEU A 43 -23.80 6.74 -0.81
C LEU A 43 -24.83 7.67 -0.16
N ARG A 44 -25.80 7.12 0.59
CA ARG A 44 -26.84 7.89 1.29
C ARG A 44 -26.34 8.62 2.55
N PHE A 45 -25.15 8.31 3.04
CA PHE A 45 -24.58 8.86 4.29
C PHE A 45 -23.47 9.88 4.07
N GLY A 46 -23.48 10.58 2.92
CA GLY A 46 -22.46 11.59 2.63
C GLY A 46 -21.11 10.95 2.32
N SER A 47 -20.93 10.68 1.06
CA SER A 47 -19.72 10.25 0.37
C SER A 47 -18.41 10.35 1.16
N SER A 48 -18.01 9.29 1.76
CA SER A 48 -16.59 9.16 2.07
C SER A 48 -16.16 7.76 1.69
N LYS A 49 -15.18 7.64 0.79
CA LYS A 49 -14.43 6.40 0.55
C LYS A 49 -13.85 5.80 1.84
N MET A 50 -13.87 6.55 2.95
CA MET A 50 -13.65 6.08 4.31
C MET A 50 -14.58 4.91 4.66
N PHE A 51 -15.80 4.84 4.09
CA PHE A 51 -16.70 3.72 4.29
C PHE A 51 -16.28 2.46 3.52
N THR A 52 -15.67 2.57 2.36
CA THR A 52 -15.06 1.41 1.68
C THR A 52 -13.96 0.80 2.56
N PHE A 53 -13.21 1.67 3.21
CA PHE A 53 -12.18 1.31 4.16
C PHE A 53 -12.73 0.56 5.39
N LEU A 54 -13.86 0.99 5.91
CA LEU A 54 -14.48 0.42 7.11
C LEU A 54 -15.35 -0.81 6.77
N SER A 55 -16.05 -0.81 5.64
CA SER A 55 -16.98 -1.87 5.24
C SER A 55 -16.31 -3.11 4.66
N ARG A 56 -15.04 -3.02 4.28
CA ARG A 56 -14.29 -4.05 3.54
C ARG A 56 -14.97 -4.51 2.24
N LYS A 57 -15.87 -3.69 1.68
CA LYS A 57 -16.60 -3.99 0.45
C LYS A 57 -16.38 -2.87 -0.56
N ALA A 58 -16.16 -3.23 -1.80
CA ALA A 58 -16.08 -2.31 -2.92
C ALA A 58 -16.86 -2.87 -4.11
N VAL A 59 -17.23 -1.99 -5.03
CA VAL A 59 -17.83 -2.36 -6.32
C VAL A 59 -16.94 -1.75 -7.41
N VAL A 60 -16.69 -2.50 -8.46
CA VAL A 60 -16.00 -1.97 -9.64
C VAL A 60 -16.96 -1.03 -10.36
N ALA A 61 -16.61 0.25 -10.45
CA ALA A 61 -17.41 1.29 -11.09
C ALA A 61 -16.65 1.97 -12.23
N LYS A 62 -17.40 2.49 -13.20
CA LYS A 62 -16.90 3.38 -14.25
C LYS A 62 -17.49 4.76 -14.02
N ASP A 63 -16.65 5.74 -13.70
CA ASP A 63 -17.05 7.10 -13.39
C ASP A 63 -16.15 8.11 -14.11
N PRO A 64 -16.60 9.38 -14.32
CA PRO A 64 -15.76 10.44 -14.80
C PRO A 64 -14.55 10.65 -13.88
N LEU A 65 -13.35 10.87 -14.45
CA LEU A 65 -12.13 11.10 -13.68
C LEU A 65 -12.27 12.28 -12.71
N GLU A 66 -12.97 13.34 -13.15
CA GLU A 66 -13.23 14.53 -12.35
C GLU A 66 -14.02 14.21 -11.08
N ASP A 67 -15.04 13.35 -11.19
CA ASP A 67 -15.88 12.92 -10.08
C ASP A 67 -15.09 12.03 -9.09
N VAL A 68 -14.20 11.19 -9.61
CA VAL A 68 -13.38 10.30 -8.78
C VAL A 68 -12.30 11.06 -8.03
N THR A 69 -11.70 12.07 -8.66
CA THR A 69 -10.66 12.89 -8.04
C THR A 69 -11.22 13.92 -7.06
N TRP A 70 -12.43 14.40 -7.27
CA TRP A 70 -13.06 15.43 -6.42
C TRP A 70 -12.15 16.64 -6.15
N GLY A 71 -11.44 17.12 -7.19
CA GLY A 71 -10.50 18.21 -7.10
C GLY A 71 -9.18 17.86 -6.38
N CYS A 72 -8.97 16.62 -6.02
CA CYS A 72 -7.68 16.14 -5.51
C CYS A 72 -6.66 16.07 -6.64
N PHE A 73 -5.40 16.26 -6.28
CA PHE A 73 -4.29 16.06 -7.22
C PHE A 73 -4.23 14.59 -7.64
N TYR A 74 -3.99 14.35 -8.93
CA TYR A 74 -3.71 13.02 -9.48
C TYR A 74 -2.53 13.07 -10.44
N ARG A 75 -1.97 11.92 -10.75
CA ARG A 75 -0.94 11.76 -11.79
C ARG A 75 -1.07 10.41 -12.48
N VAL A 76 -0.56 10.33 -13.71
CA VAL A 76 -0.27 9.06 -14.36
C VAL A 76 0.91 8.40 -13.63
N ASN A 77 0.76 7.12 -13.28
CA ASN A 77 1.80 6.39 -12.57
C ASN A 77 1.98 4.96 -13.09
N ASN A 78 2.62 4.85 -14.23
CA ASN A 78 2.99 3.58 -14.89
C ASN A 78 4.42 3.14 -14.51
N ARG A 79 4.88 3.47 -13.32
CA ARG A 79 6.28 3.27 -12.89
C ARG A 79 6.78 1.83 -12.94
N LEU A 80 5.88 0.86 -13.05
CA LEU A 80 6.25 -0.55 -13.13
C LEU A 80 6.52 -1.01 -14.57
N ASP A 81 6.26 -0.20 -15.61
CA ASP A 81 6.49 -0.54 -17.01
C ASP A 81 7.97 -0.86 -17.32
N HIS A 82 8.91 -0.30 -16.54
CA HIS A 82 10.34 -0.61 -16.66
C HIS A 82 10.73 -1.99 -16.12
N GLN A 83 9.87 -2.60 -15.30
CA GLN A 83 10.10 -3.92 -14.71
C GLN A 83 9.17 -4.99 -15.30
N TYR A 84 7.95 -4.62 -15.64
CA TYR A 84 6.91 -5.52 -16.10
C TYR A 84 6.32 -5.00 -17.41
N ARG A 85 6.22 -5.88 -18.40
CA ARG A 85 5.58 -5.53 -19.66
C ARG A 85 4.07 -5.39 -19.45
N PRO A 86 3.45 -4.23 -19.74
CA PRO A 86 2.01 -4.09 -19.69
C PRO A 86 1.33 -5.00 -20.73
N ARG A 87 0.11 -5.42 -20.41
CA ARG A 87 -0.76 -6.12 -21.36
C ARG A 87 -1.13 -5.18 -22.52
N PRO A 88 -1.58 -5.73 -23.66
CA PRO A 88 -2.18 -4.93 -24.72
C PRO A 88 -3.32 -4.06 -24.19
N ILE A 89 -3.39 -2.81 -24.63
CA ILE A 89 -4.38 -1.83 -24.15
C ILE A 89 -5.80 -2.35 -24.29
N ASP A 90 -6.12 -2.98 -25.43
CA ASP A 90 -7.46 -3.52 -25.69
C ASP A 90 -7.83 -4.63 -24.67
N GLU A 91 -6.86 -5.43 -24.27
CA GLU A 91 -7.05 -6.48 -23.25
C GLU A 91 -7.29 -5.85 -21.87
N ILE A 92 -6.50 -4.82 -21.51
CA ILE A 92 -6.66 -4.08 -20.26
C ILE A 92 -8.06 -3.49 -20.18
N ILE A 93 -8.46 -2.74 -21.19
CA ILE A 93 -9.77 -2.06 -21.25
C ILE A 93 -10.92 -3.04 -21.26
N SER A 94 -10.83 -4.10 -22.06
CA SER A 94 -11.84 -5.16 -22.13
C SER A 94 -12.01 -5.87 -20.79
N SER A 95 -10.91 -6.21 -20.12
CA SER A 95 -10.93 -6.85 -18.82
C SER A 95 -11.52 -5.95 -17.75
N ALA A 96 -11.13 -4.68 -17.72
CA ALA A 96 -11.67 -3.70 -16.78
C ALA A 96 -13.19 -3.50 -16.97
N LYS A 97 -13.65 -3.35 -18.22
CA LYS A 97 -15.08 -3.20 -18.54
C LYS A 97 -15.93 -4.41 -18.15
N LYS A 98 -15.41 -5.63 -18.30
CA LYS A 98 -16.10 -6.87 -17.90
C LYS A 98 -16.34 -6.98 -16.40
N MET A 99 -15.52 -6.30 -15.60
CA MET A 99 -15.61 -6.36 -14.13
C MET A 99 -16.55 -5.31 -13.55
N ILE A 100 -17.08 -4.38 -14.36
CA ILE A 100 -18.01 -3.34 -13.88
C ILE A 100 -19.24 -4.00 -13.20
N GLY A 101 -19.53 -3.58 -11.97
CA GLY A 101 -20.61 -4.15 -11.14
C GLY A 101 -20.15 -5.30 -10.23
N ASP A 102 -18.96 -5.85 -10.43
CA ASP A 102 -18.42 -6.88 -9.56
C ASP A 102 -18.24 -6.36 -8.14
N LYS A 103 -18.72 -7.15 -7.18
CA LYS A 103 -18.47 -6.90 -5.76
C LYS A 103 -17.11 -7.48 -5.40
N LYS A 104 -16.23 -6.64 -4.86
CA LYS A 104 -14.90 -7.03 -4.39
C LYS A 104 -14.82 -6.91 -2.88
N THR A 105 -14.10 -7.84 -2.26
CA THR A 105 -13.68 -7.65 -0.87
C THR A 105 -12.54 -6.65 -0.88
N TYR A 106 -12.70 -5.54 -0.17
CA TYR A 106 -11.65 -4.53 -0.04
C TYR A 106 -10.83 -4.81 1.20
N LYS A 107 -9.60 -5.22 1.02
CA LYS A 107 -8.63 -5.32 2.10
C LYS A 107 -7.63 -4.18 1.94
N VAL A 108 -7.59 -3.29 2.90
CA VAL A 108 -6.73 -2.09 2.90
C VAL A 108 -5.27 -2.40 2.55
N LEU A 109 -4.86 -3.63 2.75
CA LEU A 109 -3.46 -4.02 2.75
C LEU A 109 -3.05 -4.92 1.58
N CYS A 110 -3.95 -5.65 0.95
CA CYS A 110 -3.59 -6.64 -0.08
C CYS A 110 -4.58 -6.77 -1.24
N GLU A 111 -5.78 -6.23 -1.13
CA GLU A 111 -6.79 -6.22 -2.20
C GLU A 111 -7.35 -4.81 -2.29
N ASN A 112 -6.45 -3.84 -2.44
CA ASN A 112 -6.77 -2.42 -2.52
C ASN A 112 -6.89 -1.96 -3.97
N SER A 113 -7.17 -0.69 -4.17
CA SER A 113 -7.30 -0.10 -5.51
C SER A 113 -6.01 -0.19 -6.33
N GLU A 114 -4.83 -0.14 -5.71
CA GLU A 114 -3.55 -0.30 -6.41
C GLU A 114 -3.38 -1.73 -6.93
N ASP A 115 -3.70 -2.75 -6.13
CA ASP A 115 -3.64 -4.15 -6.55
C ASP A 115 -4.61 -4.44 -7.69
N PHE A 116 -5.82 -3.87 -7.62
CA PHE A 116 -6.84 -4.01 -8.66
C PHE A 116 -6.35 -3.47 -10.01
N VAL A 117 -5.82 -2.25 -10.05
CA VAL A 117 -5.39 -1.65 -11.32
C VAL A 117 -4.08 -2.26 -11.86
N THR A 118 -3.17 -2.69 -10.97
CA THR A 118 -1.94 -3.38 -11.39
C THR A 118 -2.23 -4.78 -11.93
N ASP A 119 -3.21 -5.49 -11.39
CA ASP A 119 -3.67 -6.75 -11.94
C ASP A 119 -4.24 -6.58 -13.35
N LEU A 120 -5.01 -5.53 -13.58
CA LEU A 120 -5.52 -5.21 -14.92
C LEU A 120 -4.41 -4.91 -15.91
N ARG A 121 -3.42 -4.05 -15.56
CA ARG A 121 -2.37 -3.61 -16.47
C ARG A 121 -1.29 -4.67 -16.71
N TYR A 122 -0.87 -5.40 -15.66
CA TYR A 122 0.27 -6.33 -15.74
C TYR A 122 -0.13 -7.80 -15.65
N GLY A 123 -1.38 -8.10 -15.32
CA GLY A 123 -1.87 -9.47 -15.11
C GLY A 123 -1.57 -10.04 -13.73
N TRP A 124 -1.05 -9.21 -12.83
CA TRP A 124 -0.73 -9.59 -11.46
C TRP A 124 -1.02 -8.43 -10.51
N PRO A 125 -1.74 -8.65 -9.40
CA PRO A 125 -1.88 -7.61 -8.38
C PRO A 125 -0.50 -7.26 -7.81
N ARG A 126 -0.30 -6.02 -7.40
CA ARG A 126 0.99 -5.53 -6.91
C ARG A 126 1.58 -6.39 -5.79
N CYS A 127 0.74 -6.89 -4.90
CA CYS A 127 1.16 -7.81 -3.85
C CYS A 127 1.82 -9.09 -4.39
N LYS A 128 1.45 -9.56 -5.61
CA LYS A 128 2.06 -10.71 -6.27
C LYS A 128 3.24 -10.34 -7.20
N LEU A 129 3.28 -9.10 -7.73
CA LEU A 129 4.42 -8.61 -8.52
C LEU A 129 5.70 -8.52 -7.69
N SER A 130 5.57 -8.37 -6.39
CA SER A 130 6.69 -8.37 -5.44
C SER A 130 7.02 -9.75 -4.86
N CYS A 131 6.44 -10.84 -5.38
CA CYS A 131 6.81 -12.23 -5.03
C CYS A 131 8.12 -12.64 -5.72
N GLN A 132 9.16 -11.82 -5.63
CA GLN A 132 10.53 -12.29 -5.79
C GLN A 132 10.92 -13.01 -4.50
N ASP A 133 11.71 -14.07 -4.63
CA ASP A 133 12.31 -14.70 -3.46
C ASP A 133 13.06 -13.62 -2.66
N PRO A 134 12.75 -13.44 -1.38
CA PRO A 134 13.36 -12.39 -0.60
C PRO A 134 14.88 -12.51 -0.62
N GLN A 135 15.55 -11.38 -0.81
CA GLN A 135 17.01 -11.29 -0.71
C GLN A 135 17.42 -10.69 0.63
N PRO A 136 18.57 -11.07 1.20
CA PRO A 136 19.04 -10.47 2.45
C PRO A 136 19.03 -8.94 2.40
N GLY A 137 18.46 -8.31 3.42
CA GLY A 137 18.28 -6.86 3.50
C GLY A 137 16.95 -6.34 2.96
N ASP A 138 16.12 -7.18 2.35
CA ASP A 138 14.80 -6.76 1.86
C ASP A 138 13.82 -6.48 3.01
N LEU A 139 12.97 -5.48 2.76
CA LEU A 139 11.79 -5.22 3.58
C LEU A 139 10.70 -6.23 3.25
N ILE A 140 10.23 -6.95 4.24
CA ILE A 140 9.10 -7.86 4.15
C ILE A 140 7.88 -7.20 4.78
N ALA A 141 6.82 -7.05 3.98
CA ALA A 141 5.52 -6.64 4.46
C ALA A 141 4.62 -7.87 4.61
N ILE A 142 4.02 -8.05 5.78
CA ILE A 142 3.13 -9.17 6.08
C ILE A 142 1.74 -8.60 6.34
N SER A 143 0.74 -9.15 5.66
CA SER A 143 -0.65 -8.73 5.79
C SER A 143 -1.23 -9.23 7.12
N ARG A 144 -1.74 -8.32 7.93
CA ARG A 144 -2.51 -8.63 9.14
C ARG A 144 -3.92 -8.05 9.00
N ALA A 145 -4.87 -8.58 9.72
CA ALA A 145 -6.28 -8.18 9.60
C ALA A 145 -6.53 -6.66 9.65
N ALA A 146 -5.72 -5.89 10.39
CA ALA A 146 -5.90 -4.46 10.60
C ALA A 146 -4.67 -3.59 10.28
N TYR A 147 -3.51 -4.20 9.98
CA TYR A 147 -2.25 -3.47 9.76
C TYR A 147 -1.28 -4.31 8.95
N LYS A 148 -0.20 -3.69 8.45
CA LYS A 148 0.97 -4.42 7.90
C LYS A 148 2.00 -4.61 8.99
N HIS A 149 2.46 -5.84 9.15
CA HIS A 149 3.64 -6.13 9.95
C HIS A 149 4.88 -6.08 9.06
N TRP A 150 5.96 -5.47 9.56
CA TRP A 150 7.18 -5.26 8.79
C TRP A 150 8.37 -5.95 9.42
N ALA A 151 9.21 -6.52 8.58
CA ALA A 151 10.42 -7.22 8.96
C ALA A 151 11.56 -6.95 7.96
N ILE A 152 12.79 -7.25 8.35
CA ILE A 152 13.97 -7.33 7.46
C ILE A 152 14.29 -8.80 7.22
N TYR A 153 14.43 -9.17 5.96
CA TYR A 153 14.88 -10.51 5.59
C TYR A 153 16.39 -10.65 5.82
N MET A 154 16.78 -11.70 6.52
CA MET A 154 18.17 -11.94 6.95
C MET A 154 18.92 -12.93 6.07
N GLY A 155 18.22 -13.58 5.14
CA GLY A 155 18.69 -14.78 4.46
C GLY A 155 18.21 -16.07 5.13
N ASP A 156 18.38 -17.18 4.45
CA ASP A 156 18.10 -18.54 4.93
C ASP A 156 16.72 -18.71 5.59
N GLY A 157 15.73 -18.02 5.05
CA GLY A 157 14.35 -18.09 5.54
C GLY A 157 14.08 -17.37 6.85
N ASN A 158 15.02 -16.54 7.35
CA ASN A 158 14.87 -15.83 8.61
C ASN A 158 14.59 -14.34 8.43
N VAL A 159 13.85 -13.74 9.37
CA VAL A 159 13.58 -12.31 9.44
C VAL A 159 13.89 -11.75 10.82
N VAL A 160 14.26 -10.47 10.87
CA VAL A 160 14.33 -9.67 12.10
C VAL A 160 13.16 -8.71 12.13
N HIS A 161 12.40 -8.73 13.21
CA HIS A 161 11.18 -7.95 13.35
C HIS A 161 10.89 -7.55 14.80
N LEU A 162 9.91 -6.67 15.00
CA LEU A 162 9.39 -6.32 16.32
C LEU A 162 8.33 -7.34 16.74
N ASN A 163 8.62 -8.15 17.75
CA ASN A 163 7.68 -9.12 18.30
C ASN A 163 7.06 -8.57 19.59
N LYS A 164 5.73 -8.56 19.64
CA LYS A 164 4.97 -8.16 20.84
C LYS A 164 4.85 -9.35 21.76
N SER A 165 5.57 -9.33 22.88
CA SER A 165 5.49 -10.34 23.96
C SER A 165 4.84 -9.71 25.19
N GLY A 166 3.55 -9.94 25.37
CA GLY A 166 2.77 -9.29 26.44
C GLY A 166 2.71 -7.77 26.29
N ILE A 167 3.17 -7.04 27.30
CA ILE A 167 3.20 -5.56 27.35
C ILE A 167 4.45 -5.00 26.64
N GLN A 168 5.46 -5.83 26.42
CA GLN A 168 6.75 -5.41 25.86
C GLN A 168 6.85 -5.77 24.38
N VAL A 169 7.54 -4.93 23.63
CA VAL A 169 7.96 -5.23 22.26
C VAL A 169 9.46 -5.44 22.23
N VAL A 170 9.87 -6.58 21.70
CA VAL A 170 11.27 -7.01 21.64
C VAL A 170 11.63 -7.31 20.20
N VAL A 171 12.85 -6.94 19.80
CA VAL A 171 13.39 -7.34 18.50
C VAL A 171 13.76 -8.81 18.54
N LYS A 172 13.19 -9.59 17.62
CA LYS A 172 13.50 -11.02 17.48
C LYS A 172 13.96 -11.36 16.08
N GLN A 173 14.78 -12.39 15.98
CA GLN A 173 15.02 -13.12 14.75
C GLN A 173 14.22 -14.42 14.82
N GLU A 174 13.36 -14.64 13.84
CA GLU A 174 12.49 -15.82 13.76
C GLU A 174 12.39 -16.29 12.29
N PRO A 175 12.09 -17.57 12.03
CA PRO A 175 11.81 -18.03 10.67
C PRO A 175 10.64 -17.25 10.06
N LEU A 176 10.80 -16.80 8.82
CA LEU A 176 9.76 -16.05 8.10
C LEU A 176 8.42 -16.79 8.12
N LYS A 177 8.45 -18.11 7.91
CA LYS A 177 7.27 -18.97 7.92
C LYS A 177 6.50 -18.91 9.26
N GLU A 178 7.21 -18.85 10.39
CA GLU A 178 6.58 -18.75 11.71
C GLU A 178 6.00 -17.36 11.97
N VAL A 179 6.64 -16.31 11.42
CA VAL A 179 6.15 -14.95 11.54
C VAL A 179 4.95 -14.72 10.63
N VAL A 180 4.97 -15.24 9.41
CA VAL A 180 3.89 -15.11 8.43
C VAL A 180 2.67 -15.96 8.83
N LYS A 181 2.89 -17.21 9.25
CA LYS A 181 1.83 -18.22 9.50
C LYS A 181 0.99 -18.46 8.24
N GLU A 182 -0.31 -18.15 8.31
CA GLU A 182 -1.27 -18.29 7.20
C GLU A 182 -1.52 -16.97 6.45
N ASP A 183 -0.89 -15.88 6.88
CA ASP A 183 -1.04 -14.59 6.24
C ASP A 183 -0.18 -14.48 4.97
N GLU A 184 -0.52 -13.54 4.10
CA GLU A 184 0.27 -13.23 2.91
C GLU A 184 1.44 -12.30 3.25
N TYR A 185 2.55 -12.46 2.53
CA TYR A 185 3.70 -11.56 2.62
C TYR A 185 4.27 -11.25 1.23
N TRP A 186 5.02 -10.16 1.13
CA TRP A 186 5.73 -9.77 -0.09
C TRP A 186 6.96 -8.93 0.23
N VAL A 187 7.91 -8.90 -0.70
CA VAL A 187 9.02 -7.96 -0.67
C VAL A 187 8.48 -6.56 -0.99
N SER A 188 8.79 -5.58 -0.16
CA SER A 188 8.26 -4.23 -0.30
C SER A 188 9.31 -3.15 -0.09
N ASN A 189 10.26 -3.06 -1.00
CA ASN A 189 11.31 -2.05 -1.01
C ASN A 189 10.84 -0.71 -1.61
N TYR A 190 9.64 -0.27 -1.23
CA TYR A 190 8.90 0.84 -1.84
C TYR A 190 9.57 2.21 -1.76
N LEU A 191 10.59 2.36 -0.92
CA LEU A 191 11.36 3.59 -0.78
C LEU A 191 12.65 3.60 -1.60
N ASP A 192 13.02 2.52 -2.30
CA ASP A 192 14.24 2.45 -3.12
C ASP A 192 14.26 3.51 -4.22
N CYS A 193 13.08 3.93 -4.71
CA CYS A 193 12.97 5.05 -5.65
C CYS A 193 13.26 6.42 -5.03
N LYS A 194 13.20 6.54 -3.69
CA LYS A 194 13.36 7.80 -2.96
C LYS A 194 14.66 7.85 -2.16
N TYR A 195 15.08 6.72 -1.61
CA TYR A 195 16.27 6.61 -0.77
C TYR A 195 17.14 5.46 -1.23
N LYS A 196 18.45 5.71 -1.32
CA LYS A 196 19.43 4.65 -1.59
C LYS A 196 19.47 3.71 -0.37
N PRO A 197 19.25 2.40 -0.54
CA PRO A 197 19.41 1.45 0.55
C PRO A 197 20.87 1.37 1.00
N ARG A 198 21.10 1.02 2.25
CA ARG A 198 22.42 0.69 2.76
C ARG A 198 22.96 -0.57 2.08
N PRO A 199 24.28 -0.81 2.10
CA PRO A 199 24.85 -2.10 1.72
C PRO A 199 24.20 -3.24 2.52
N VAL A 200 24.00 -4.39 1.89
CA VAL A 200 23.28 -5.52 2.49
C VAL A 200 23.94 -6.01 3.78
N ASP A 201 25.25 -6.12 3.78
CA ASP A 201 26.05 -6.50 4.95
C ASP A 201 25.90 -5.54 6.12
N GLU A 202 25.79 -4.23 5.84
CA GLU A 202 25.49 -3.22 6.86
C GLU A 202 24.09 -3.40 7.43
N ILE A 203 23.07 -3.59 6.58
CA ILE A 203 21.69 -3.84 7.01
C ILE A 203 21.63 -5.03 7.95
N ILE A 204 22.23 -6.15 7.53
CA ILE A 204 22.25 -7.40 8.30
C ILE A 204 23.00 -7.24 9.64
N SER A 205 24.16 -6.56 9.60
CA SER A 205 24.94 -6.28 10.81
C SER A 205 24.16 -5.43 11.80
N LEU A 206 23.50 -4.36 11.33
CA LEU A 206 22.67 -3.51 12.16
C LEU A 206 21.47 -4.28 12.73
N ALA A 207 20.77 -5.06 11.91
CA ALA A 207 19.66 -5.87 12.36
C ALA A 207 20.08 -6.83 13.48
N LYS A 208 21.18 -7.57 13.31
CA LYS A 208 21.74 -8.47 14.34
C LYS A 208 22.05 -7.76 15.66
N LYS A 209 22.60 -6.55 15.62
CA LYS A 209 22.90 -5.73 16.82
C LYS A 209 21.65 -5.28 17.58
N THR A 210 20.47 -5.35 16.98
CA THR A 210 19.21 -4.97 17.64
C THR A 210 18.48 -6.14 18.30
N ILE A 211 18.80 -7.38 17.96
CA ILE A 211 18.15 -8.58 18.50
C ILE A 211 18.22 -8.56 20.03
N GLY A 212 17.09 -8.87 20.66
CA GLY A 212 16.93 -8.88 22.12
C GLY A 212 16.66 -7.50 22.75
N LYS A 213 16.80 -6.42 22.00
CA LYS A 213 16.51 -5.07 22.52
C LYS A 213 15.01 -4.88 22.72
N LYS A 214 14.66 -4.25 23.84
CA LYS A 214 13.30 -3.80 24.13
C LYS A 214 13.06 -2.47 23.44
N VAL A 215 11.91 -2.34 22.77
CA VAL A 215 11.52 -1.14 22.01
C VAL A 215 10.24 -0.56 22.62
N LYS A 216 10.23 0.75 22.83
CA LYS A 216 8.98 1.47 23.13
C LYS A 216 8.16 1.57 21.86
N TYR A 217 7.14 0.75 21.75
CA TYR A 217 6.27 0.73 20.57
C TYR A 217 5.25 1.88 20.61
N ASN A 218 5.16 2.62 19.53
CA ASN A 218 4.14 3.64 19.31
C ASN A 218 3.74 3.62 17.85
N LEU A 219 2.44 3.49 17.58
CA LEU A 219 1.91 3.37 16.21
C LEU A 219 2.32 4.58 15.33
N LEU A 220 2.38 5.76 15.89
CA LEU A 220 2.62 7.00 15.15
C LEU A 220 4.10 7.24 14.83
N CYS A 221 5.01 6.93 15.76
CA CYS A 221 6.42 7.30 15.63
C CYS A 221 7.42 6.16 15.80
N CYS A 222 7.01 5.00 16.32
CA CYS A 222 7.90 3.88 16.63
C CYS A 222 7.23 2.52 16.37
N ASN A 223 6.73 2.29 15.16
CA ASN A 223 6.12 1.04 14.75
C ASN A 223 7.10 0.13 13.99
N CYS A 224 6.64 -1.06 13.58
CA CYS A 224 7.47 -2.03 12.85
C CYS A 224 7.95 -1.52 11.49
N GLU A 225 7.19 -0.65 10.82
CA GLU A 225 7.60 -0.04 9.54
C GLU A 225 8.74 0.96 9.76
N HIS A 226 8.65 1.82 10.79
CA HIS A 226 9.75 2.71 11.16
C HIS A 226 11.04 1.95 11.49
N PHE A 227 10.95 0.84 12.22
CA PHE A 227 12.09 0.01 12.57
C PHE A 227 12.74 -0.59 11.33
N ALA A 228 11.96 -1.19 10.45
CA ALA A 228 12.47 -1.85 9.25
C ALA A 228 13.06 -0.83 8.24
N THR A 229 12.41 0.32 8.03
CA THR A 229 12.91 1.38 7.15
C THR A 229 14.18 2.06 7.69
N GLU A 230 14.31 2.20 9.01
CA GLU A 230 15.53 2.69 9.64
C GLU A 230 16.73 1.76 9.39
N LEU A 231 16.52 0.45 9.47
CA LEU A 231 17.58 -0.52 9.17
C LEU A 231 18.02 -0.46 7.72
N ARG A 232 17.08 -0.44 6.76
CA ARG A 232 17.42 -0.47 5.33
C ARG A 232 17.93 0.87 4.81
N TYR A 233 17.30 1.98 5.19
CA TYR A 233 17.60 3.30 4.60
C TYR A 233 18.29 4.28 5.55
N GLY A 234 18.45 3.94 6.83
CA GLY A 234 18.94 4.89 7.84
C GLY A 234 17.95 5.99 8.19
N ARG A 235 16.70 5.85 7.78
CA ARG A 235 15.62 6.83 7.97
C ARG A 235 14.35 6.13 8.42
N ARG A 236 13.72 6.70 9.44
CA ARG A 236 12.42 6.24 9.93
C ARG A 236 11.32 6.77 9.03
N HIS A 237 10.59 5.88 8.41
CA HIS A 237 9.44 6.22 7.58
C HIS A 237 8.31 5.22 7.84
N SER A 238 7.07 5.72 7.94
CA SER A 238 5.89 4.85 8.05
C SER A 238 4.67 5.49 7.42
N ASN A 239 4.13 4.81 6.42
CA ASN A 239 2.83 5.16 5.85
C ASN A 239 1.70 4.89 6.84
N GLN A 240 1.82 3.84 7.66
CA GLN A 240 0.83 3.50 8.70
C GLN A 240 0.78 4.59 9.78
N GLY A 241 1.93 5.11 10.21
CA GLY A 241 2.01 6.22 11.15
C GLY A 241 1.40 7.50 10.60
N ASN A 242 1.68 7.83 9.34
CA ASN A 242 1.13 9.00 8.66
C ASN A 242 -0.40 8.90 8.51
N CYS A 243 -0.94 7.74 8.15
CA CYS A 243 -2.39 7.50 8.08
C CYS A 243 -3.06 7.64 9.44
N ALA A 244 -2.44 7.13 10.51
CA ALA A 244 -2.98 7.24 11.87
C ALA A 244 -3.00 8.69 12.35
N MET A 245 -1.95 9.49 12.07
CA MET A 245 -1.93 10.92 12.39
C MET A 245 -3.01 11.70 11.64
N ALA A 246 -3.20 11.44 10.36
CA ALA A 246 -4.24 12.08 9.55
C ALA A 246 -5.65 11.77 10.11
N SER A 247 -5.90 10.52 10.50
CA SER A 247 -7.17 10.09 11.07
C SER A 247 -7.45 10.77 12.42
N MET A 248 -6.43 10.94 13.28
CA MET A 248 -6.56 11.64 14.56
C MET A 248 -6.80 13.15 14.37
N GLY A 249 -6.17 13.77 13.36
CA GLY A 249 -6.40 15.17 13.00
C GLY A 249 -7.85 15.41 12.55
N ILE A 250 -8.43 14.50 11.77
CA ILE A 250 -9.82 14.58 11.32
C ILE A 250 -10.79 14.44 12.50
N VAL A 251 -10.55 13.52 13.43
CA VAL A 251 -11.38 13.36 14.63
C VAL A 251 -11.34 14.61 15.51
N SER A 252 -10.17 15.22 15.68
CA SER A 252 -10.05 16.49 16.41
C SER A 252 -10.82 17.63 15.73
N LEU A 253 -10.80 17.71 14.40
CA LEU A 253 -11.54 18.73 13.67
C LEU A 253 -13.06 18.57 13.81
N LEU A 254 -13.54 17.32 13.81
CA LEU A 254 -14.98 17.02 13.96
C LEU A 254 -15.53 17.30 15.38
N LEU A 255 -14.66 17.33 16.39
CA LEU A 255 -15.04 17.66 17.76
C LEU A 255 -15.10 19.18 18.02
N PHE A 256 -14.64 20.02 17.09
CA PHE A 256 -14.63 21.49 17.19
C PHE A 256 -15.57 22.20 16.20
N ILE A 257 -16.46 21.47 15.52
CA ILE A 257 -17.55 22.08 14.75
C ILE A 257 -18.74 22.30 15.70
N PRO A 258 -19.17 23.56 15.94
CA PRO A 258 -20.29 23.87 16.81
C PRO A 258 -21.64 23.42 16.24
#